data_477ad0a7e4813ddf9f1b36fd9e0a32bd
#
_entry.id   477ad0a7e4813ddf9f1b36fd9e0a32bd
#
_cell.length_a   1.000
_cell.length_b   1.000
_cell.length_c   1.000
_cell.angle_alpha   90.00
_cell.angle_beta   90.00
_cell.angle_gamma   90.00
#
_symmetry.space_group_name_H-M   'P 1'
#
loop_
_entity.id
_entity.type
_entity.pdbx_description
1 polymer ?
#
loop_
_entity_poly.entity_id
_entity_poly.type
_entity_poly.pdbx_seq_one_letter_code
_entity_poly.pdbx_strand_id
1 'polypeptide(L)'
;MTKQTGRLTLPTDADIVEETIRLKNLLGADALRDCDGTEMPDALLNEPVKKYATYYTTRKDNAWAEQNPEEIQQEYLISNRVTARSEKLCIRLMEGFHTQQLKVNTLDDPKRWWEVIDRTTGEVVSVDDWELKKEREEVEIKTIPYHEYTVSFLAFLIWDPVHMYNFITNDWKDTPHQLTYDVRQPKTQKYVKEKLKRWCEENPQIDVVRFTTFFHQFTLTFDDKKREKFVEWFGYSASVSPYILEKFEKWAGYKFRPEFIVDQGYHNSMFRVPSREFKDFIEFQQQEVCALAKELVDIVHSYGKEAMMFLGDHWI
;
A
#
# COMPACT_ATOMS: atom_id res chain seq x y z
N MET A 1 3.52 -40.73 -20.71
CA MET A 1 3.22 -39.29 -20.50
C MET A 1 4.26 -38.76 -19.52
N THR A 2 5.20 -37.97 -19.98
CA THR A 2 6.16 -37.28 -19.13
C THR A 2 5.36 -36.30 -18.26
N LYS A 3 5.54 -36.39 -16.96
CA LYS A 3 4.89 -35.53 -16.00
C LYS A 3 5.37 -34.11 -16.30
N GLN A 4 4.49 -33.23 -16.79
CA GLN A 4 4.81 -31.82 -16.97
C GLN A 4 5.23 -31.26 -15.62
N THR A 5 6.42 -30.71 -15.55
CA THR A 5 7.00 -30.28 -14.28
C THR A 5 6.84 -28.79 -14.01
N GLY A 6 6.36 -28.04 -15.01
CA GLY A 6 6.23 -26.57 -14.95
C GLY A 6 7.59 -25.88 -14.75
N ARG A 7 8.67 -26.49 -15.20
CA ARG A 7 10.03 -25.98 -14.98
C ARG A 7 10.47 -24.93 -15.97
N LEU A 8 9.94 -24.93 -17.20
CA LEU A 8 10.22 -23.92 -18.20
C LEU A 8 8.94 -23.16 -18.54
N THR A 9 8.82 -21.94 -17.99
CA THR A 9 7.71 -21.05 -18.21
C THR A 9 8.14 -19.91 -19.14
N LEU A 10 7.45 -19.71 -20.24
CA LEU A 10 7.69 -18.58 -21.15
C LEU A 10 6.73 -17.43 -20.81
N PRO A 11 7.23 -16.19 -20.72
CA PRO A 11 6.36 -15.01 -20.73
C PRO A 11 5.70 -14.89 -22.11
N THR A 12 4.48 -14.37 -22.14
CA THR A 12 3.72 -14.14 -23.36
C THR A 12 3.40 -12.68 -23.53
N ASP A 13 3.29 -12.26 -24.78
CA ASP A 13 2.78 -10.95 -25.15
C ASP A 13 1.75 -11.10 -26.27
N ALA A 14 0.74 -10.25 -26.26
CA ALA A 14 -0.34 -10.28 -27.24
C ALA A 14 0.16 -10.07 -28.68
N ASP A 15 1.24 -9.32 -28.85
CA ASP A 15 1.80 -8.96 -30.16
C ASP A 15 2.72 -10.02 -30.77
N ILE A 16 3.11 -11.07 -30.00
CA ILE A 16 4.09 -12.07 -30.43
C ILE A 16 3.60 -13.52 -30.27
N VAL A 17 2.32 -13.77 -30.51
CA VAL A 17 1.67 -15.07 -30.31
C VAL A 17 2.35 -16.19 -31.07
N GLU A 18 2.58 -16.01 -32.40
CA GLU A 18 3.20 -17.04 -33.26
C GLU A 18 4.62 -17.36 -32.81
N GLU A 19 5.40 -16.34 -32.44
CA GLU A 19 6.76 -16.53 -31.98
C GLU A 19 6.77 -17.21 -30.59
N THR A 20 5.83 -16.90 -29.73
CA THR A 20 5.66 -17.58 -28.44
C THR A 20 5.39 -19.06 -28.63
N ILE A 21 4.49 -19.44 -29.55
CA ILE A 21 4.20 -20.85 -29.88
C ILE A 21 5.43 -21.54 -30.47
N ARG A 22 6.14 -20.87 -31.41
CA ARG A 22 7.38 -21.38 -31.97
C ARG A 22 8.44 -21.64 -30.91
N LEU A 23 8.68 -20.68 -30.02
CA LEU A 23 9.66 -20.81 -28.94
C LEU A 23 9.25 -21.87 -27.91
N LYS A 24 7.98 -21.94 -27.54
CA LYS A 24 7.43 -22.98 -26.67
C LYS A 24 7.77 -24.37 -27.22
N ASN A 25 7.53 -24.59 -28.50
CA ASN A 25 7.80 -25.88 -29.15
C ASN A 25 9.31 -26.17 -29.27
N LEU A 26 10.10 -25.14 -29.64
CA LEU A 26 11.54 -25.27 -29.81
C LEU A 26 12.26 -25.59 -28.47
N LEU A 27 11.86 -24.92 -27.41
CA LEU A 27 12.49 -25.04 -26.10
C LEU A 27 11.86 -26.14 -25.24
N GLY A 28 10.74 -26.71 -25.66
CA GLY A 28 9.99 -27.69 -24.86
C GLY A 28 9.39 -27.08 -23.60
N ALA A 29 8.95 -25.82 -23.68
CA ALA A 29 8.31 -25.17 -22.55
C ALA A 29 6.98 -25.84 -22.23
N ASP A 30 6.74 -26.05 -20.94
CA ASP A 30 5.57 -26.74 -20.40
C ASP A 30 4.62 -25.80 -19.67
N ALA A 31 4.91 -24.50 -19.68
CA ALA A 31 4.05 -23.46 -19.13
C ALA A 31 4.17 -22.12 -19.91
N LEU A 32 3.07 -21.39 -19.93
CA LEU A 32 2.99 -20.01 -20.40
C LEU A 32 2.51 -19.11 -19.27
N ARG A 33 3.02 -17.91 -19.20
CA ARG A 33 2.55 -16.90 -18.27
C ARG A 33 2.27 -15.59 -18.98
N ASP A 34 1.24 -14.88 -18.54
CA ASP A 34 1.02 -13.50 -18.96
C ASP A 34 2.17 -12.58 -18.51
N CYS A 35 2.31 -11.46 -19.19
CA CYS A 35 3.11 -10.34 -18.67
C CYS A 35 2.24 -9.48 -17.76
N ASP A 36 2.86 -8.85 -16.77
CA ASP A 36 2.13 -8.04 -15.78
C ASP A 36 1.32 -6.93 -16.49
N GLY A 37 0.00 -6.99 -16.33
CA GLY A 37 -0.92 -6.00 -16.91
C GLY A 37 -1.45 -6.32 -18.32
N THR A 38 -1.04 -7.43 -18.95
CA THR A 38 -1.57 -7.90 -20.24
C THR A 38 -2.42 -9.15 -20.04
N GLU A 39 -3.40 -9.35 -20.92
CA GLU A 39 -4.20 -10.56 -20.97
C GLU A 39 -3.57 -11.56 -21.95
N MET A 40 -3.61 -12.84 -21.59
CA MET A 40 -3.13 -13.90 -22.47
C MET A 40 -4.12 -14.10 -23.63
N PRO A 41 -3.70 -14.01 -24.90
CA PRO A 41 -4.58 -14.24 -26.04
C PRO A 41 -5.16 -15.66 -26.09
N ASP A 42 -6.38 -15.80 -26.61
CA ASP A 42 -7.09 -17.08 -26.73
C ASP A 42 -6.24 -18.16 -27.38
N ALA A 43 -5.47 -17.82 -28.41
CA ALA A 43 -4.59 -18.76 -29.10
C ALA A 43 -3.56 -19.40 -28.15
N LEU A 44 -3.05 -18.64 -27.17
CA LEU A 44 -2.12 -19.13 -26.15
C LEU A 44 -2.85 -19.85 -25.00
N LEU A 45 -4.06 -19.39 -24.64
CA LEU A 45 -4.91 -20.06 -23.65
C LEU A 45 -5.29 -21.49 -24.10
N ASN A 46 -5.42 -21.73 -25.41
CA ASN A 46 -5.75 -23.03 -25.97
C ASN A 46 -4.55 -23.98 -26.12
N GLU A 47 -3.32 -23.54 -25.87
CA GLU A 47 -2.14 -24.41 -25.93
C GLU A 47 -2.17 -25.46 -24.82
N PRO A 48 -1.72 -26.71 -25.06
CA PRO A 48 -1.81 -27.81 -24.11
C PRO A 48 -0.68 -27.78 -23.06
N VAL A 49 -0.49 -26.63 -22.42
CA VAL A 49 0.53 -26.39 -21.39
C VAL A 49 -0.10 -25.65 -20.21
N LYS A 50 0.55 -25.60 -19.05
CA LYS A 50 0.08 -24.84 -17.90
C LYS A 50 0.01 -23.33 -18.20
N LYS A 51 -1.03 -22.67 -17.69
CA LYS A 51 -1.22 -21.22 -17.79
C LYS A 51 -1.14 -20.59 -16.42
N TYR A 52 -0.25 -19.62 -16.33
CA TYR A 52 -0.08 -18.76 -15.17
C TYR A 52 -0.65 -17.39 -15.50
N ALA A 53 -1.61 -16.92 -14.73
CA ALA A 53 -2.13 -15.57 -14.90
C ALA A 53 -1.83 -14.71 -13.68
N THR A 54 -1.45 -13.47 -13.96
CA THR A 54 -1.22 -12.45 -12.95
C THR A 54 -2.55 -12.02 -12.34
N TYR A 55 -2.60 -11.99 -11.02
CA TYR A 55 -3.72 -11.47 -10.27
C TYR A 55 -3.26 -10.36 -9.33
N TYR A 56 -3.93 -9.22 -9.44
CA TYR A 56 -3.72 -8.09 -8.54
C TYR A 56 -4.88 -7.99 -7.56
N THR A 57 -4.58 -8.10 -6.27
CA THR A 57 -5.60 -8.03 -5.22
C THR A 57 -6.30 -6.68 -5.20
N THR A 58 -5.56 -5.60 -5.45
CA THR A 58 -5.99 -4.22 -5.23
C THR A 58 -5.93 -3.34 -6.49
N ARG A 59 -6.27 -3.86 -7.67
CA ARG A 59 -6.25 -3.08 -8.92
C ARG A 59 -7.61 -3.03 -9.61
N LYS A 60 -7.83 -1.93 -10.37
CA LYS A 60 -9.03 -1.68 -11.19
C LYS A 60 -10.33 -1.61 -10.37
N ASP A 61 -10.25 -1.09 -9.16
CA ASP A 61 -11.36 -1.09 -8.21
C ASP A 61 -11.81 0.31 -7.78
N ASN A 62 -11.51 1.35 -8.59
CA ASN A 62 -11.82 2.74 -8.25
C ASN A 62 -13.30 2.93 -7.86
N ALA A 63 -14.23 2.34 -8.61
CA ALA A 63 -15.65 2.47 -8.33
C ALA A 63 -16.04 1.90 -6.95
N TRP A 64 -15.38 0.83 -6.49
CA TRP A 64 -15.59 0.30 -5.16
C TRP A 64 -14.97 1.22 -4.10
N ALA A 65 -13.75 1.69 -4.31
CA ALA A 65 -13.04 2.57 -3.39
C ALA A 65 -13.77 3.92 -3.20
N GLU A 66 -14.31 4.50 -4.28
CA GLU A 66 -15.12 5.72 -4.24
C GLU A 66 -16.40 5.56 -3.41
N GLN A 67 -16.98 4.36 -3.40
CA GLN A 67 -18.17 4.05 -2.59
C GLN A 67 -17.84 3.72 -1.13
N ASN A 68 -16.57 3.49 -0.79
CA ASN A 68 -16.10 3.12 0.54
C ASN A 68 -14.90 3.98 0.96
N PRO A 69 -15.06 5.31 1.03
CA PRO A 69 -13.94 6.24 1.28
C PRO A 69 -13.24 6.00 2.64
N GLU A 70 -13.95 5.44 3.62
CA GLU A 70 -13.39 5.08 4.92
C GLU A 70 -12.42 3.88 4.86
N GLU A 71 -12.47 3.10 3.79
CA GLU A 71 -11.60 1.93 3.57
C GLU A 71 -10.36 2.28 2.73
N ILE A 72 -10.26 3.53 2.25
CA ILE A 72 -9.08 3.99 1.52
C ILE A 72 -7.87 3.90 2.44
N GLN A 73 -6.75 3.49 1.86
CA GLN A 73 -5.49 3.36 2.57
C GLN A 73 -5.03 4.69 3.13
N GLN A 74 -4.45 4.63 4.30
CA GLN A 74 -3.93 5.79 5.00
C GLN A 74 -2.43 5.66 5.27
N GLU A 75 -1.80 6.79 5.42
CA GLU A 75 -0.39 6.95 5.71
C GLU A 75 -0.20 7.95 6.84
N TYR A 76 0.79 7.70 7.72
CA TYR A 76 1.24 8.74 8.64
C TYR A 76 2.20 9.69 7.96
N LEU A 77 1.85 10.96 7.99
CA LEU A 77 2.70 12.06 7.55
C LEU A 77 3.18 12.87 8.77
N ILE A 78 4.30 13.53 8.59
CA ILE A 78 4.82 14.50 9.56
C ILE A 78 4.95 15.86 8.87
N SER A 79 4.40 16.90 9.51
CA SER A 79 4.51 18.27 9.01
C SER A 79 5.96 18.75 8.94
N ASN A 80 6.21 19.83 8.22
CA ASN A 80 7.47 20.54 8.35
C ASN A 80 7.72 20.93 9.82
N ARG A 81 8.98 20.96 10.22
CA ARG A 81 9.41 21.47 11.52
C ARG A 81 9.33 22.99 11.49
N VAL A 82 8.60 23.58 12.44
CA VAL A 82 8.35 25.02 12.49
C VAL A 82 8.76 25.57 13.84
N THR A 83 9.56 26.64 13.84
CA THR A 83 9.96 27.36 15.06
C THR A 83 8.87 28.34 15.50
N ALA A 84 8.38 28.23 16.72
CA ALA A 84 7.44 29.16 17.31
C ALA A 84 8.09 30.52 17.57
N ARG A 85 7.40 31.61 17.18
CA ARG A 85 7.85 32.97 17.42
C ARG A 85 7.10 33.67 18.56
N SER A 86 6.03 33.03 19.04
CA SER A 86 5.18 33.51 20.14
C SER A 86 4.62 32.30 20.89
N GLU A 87 3.74 32.52 21.86
CA GLU A 87 3.02 31.49 22.61
C GLU A 87 1.95 30.75 21.78
N LYS A 88 1.85 31.06 20.50
CA LYS A 88 0.89 30.46 19.58
C LYS A 88 1.52 30.25 18.20
N LEU A 89 1.30 29.04 17.64
CA LEU A 89 1.79 28.64 16.32
C LEU A 89 0.67 27.98 15.53
N CYS A 90 0.60 28.28 14.22
CA CYS A 90 -0.21 27.49 13.29
C CYS A 90 0.71 26.73 12.34
N ILE A 91 0.53 25.41 12.22
CA ILE A 91 1.26 24.55 11.30
C ILE A 91 0.30 24.11 10.20
N ARG A 92 0.68 24.35 8.94
CA ARG A 92 -0.02 23.82 7.76
C ARG A 92 0.39 22.37 7.53
N LEU A 93 -0.59 21.46 7.56
CA LEU A 93 -0.33 20.02 7.48
C LEU A 93 0.23 19.62 6.12
N MET A 94 -0.39 20.10 5.04
CA MET A 94 -0.05 19.70 3.67
C MET A 94 1.06 20.53 3.03
N GLU A 95 1.72 21.42 3.78
CA GLU A 95 2.83 22.21 3.23
C GLU A 95 4.00 21.31 2.83
N GLY A 96 4.37 21.35 1.55
CA GLY A 96 5.40 20.52 0.96
C GLY A 96 5.00 19.09 0.63
N PHE A 97 3.69 18.77 0.60
CA PHE A 97 3.15 17.51 0.10
C PHE A 97 2.35 17.70 -1.20
N HIS A 98 2.29 16.64 -2.00
CA HIS A 98 1.51 16.65 -3.24
C HIS A 98 0.01 16.40 -2.96
N THR A 99 -0.78 17.46 -3.00
CA THR A 99 -2.21 17.42 -2.61
C THR A 99 -3.11 16.62 -3.55
N GLN A 100 -2.65 16.25 -4.75
CA GLN A 100 -3.38 15.32 -5.63
C GLN A 100 -3.16 13.85 -5.26
N GLN A 101 -2.14 13.56 -4.45
CA GLN A 101 -1.84 12.23 -3.95
C GLN A 101 -2.45 11.96 -2.58
N LEU A 102 -2.45 12.98 -1.75
CA LEU A 102 -2.71 12.88 -0.32
C LEU A 102 -3.81 13.83 0.11
N LYS A 103 -4.65 13.38 1.04
CA LYS A 103 -5.70 14.18 1.65
C LYS A 103 -5.72 13.96 3.16
N VAL A 104 -5.71 15.04 3.93
CA VAL A 104 -5.77 14.95 5.40
C VAL A 104 -7.00 14.15 5.84
N ASN A 105 -6.81 13.18 6.70
CA ASN A 105 -7.92 12.45 7.30
C ASN A 105 -8.60 13.31 8.38
N THR A 106 -9.76 13.85 8.06
CA THR A 106 -10.60 14.61 9.00
C THR A 106 -11.87 13.85 9.40
N LEU A 107 -11.99 12.57 9.01
CA LEU A 107 -13.12 11.70 9.34
C LEU A 107 -12.97 11.09 10.74
N ASP A 108 -11.75 10.70 11.08
CA ASP A 108 -11.42 10.13 12.36
C ASP A 108 -11.02 11.20 13.39
N ASP A 109 -11.04 10.85 14.66
CA ASP A 109 -10.71 11.78 15.74
C ASP A 109 -9.20 12.11 15.75
N PRO A 110 -8.78 13.34 15.43
CA PRO A 110 -7.38 13.72 15.43
C PRO A 110 -6.78 13.67 16.84
N LYS A 111 -7.57 13.93 17.89
CA LYS A 111 -7.08 13.86 19.28
C LYS A 111 -6.69 12.46 19.72
N ARG A 112 -7.23 11.45 19.03
CA ARG A 112 -6.92 10.04 19.31
C ARG A 112 -5.72 9.53 18.52
N TRP A 113 -5.56 10.01 17.27
CA TRP A 113 -4.65 9.39 16.32
C TRP A 113 -3.48 10.27 15.90
N TRP A 114 -3.51 11.56 16.18
CA TRP A 114 -2.43 12.48 15.82
C TRP A 114 -1.58 12.83 17.03
N GLU A 115 -0.36 13.29 16.79
CA GLU A 115 0.56 13.67 17.85
C GLU A 115 1.27 14.98 17.48
N VAL A 116 1.28 15.91 18.40
CA VAL A 116 2.06 17.14 18.31
C VAL A 116 3.26 17.00 19.23
N ILE A 117 4.46 17.23 18.72
CA ILE A 117 5.70 17.10 19.46
C ILE A 117 6.46 18.41 19.45
N ASP A 118 6.87 18.84 20.63
CA ASP A 118 7.92 19.84 20.82
C ASP A 118 9.28 19.18 20.55
N ARG A 119 9.86 19.45 19.39
CA ARG A 119 11.12 18.83 18.93
C ARG A 119 12.36 19.39 19.65
N THR A 120 12.21 20.49 20.41
CA THR A 120 13.28 21.05 21.22
C THR A 120 13.46 20.25 22.51
N THR A 121 12.35 19.81 23.13
CA THR A 121 12.37 19.02 24.36
C THR A 121 12.19 17.52 24.13
N GLY A 122 11.56 17.14 23.01
CA GLY A 122 11.11 15.77 22.73
C GLY A 122 9.78 15.41 23.39
N GLU A 123 9.12 16.35 24.04
CA GLU A 123 7.87 16.12 24.76
C GLU A 123 6.65 16.18 23.84
N VAL A 124 5.66 15.35 24.13
CA VAL A 124 4.36 15.39 23.46
C VAL A 124 3.55 16.55 24.04
N VAL A 125 3.05 17.41 23.17
CA VAL A 125 2.15 18.51 23.53
C VAL A 125 0.80 17.92 23.94
N SER A 126 0.27 18.38 25.08
CA SER A 126 -1.05 17.95 25.57
C SER A 126 -2.12 18.10 24.49
N VAL A 127 -3.04 17.14 24.41
CA VAL A 127 -4.18 17.19 23.47
C VAL A 127 -5.08 18.42 23.70
N ASP A 128 -5.05 19.02 24.88
CA ASP A 128 -5.81 20.23 25.22
C ASP A 128 -5.11 21.52 24.74
N ASP A 129 -3.84 21.42 24.35
CA ASP A 129 -3.02 22.59 23.96
C ASP A 129 -2.87 22.76 22.45
N TRP A 130 -3.62 21.99 21.66
CA TRP A 130 -3.67 22.17 20.20
C TRP A 130 -5.08 21.88 19.66
N GLU A 131 -5.37 22.45 18.47
CA GLU A 131 -6.66 22.29 17.81
C GLU A 131 -6.49 22.20 16.28
N LEU A 132 -7.23 21.29 15.63
CA LEU A 132 -7.32 21.21 14.17
C LEU A 132 -8.30 22.23 13.63
N LYS A 133 -7.87 23.10 12.74
CA LYS A 133 -8.69 24.00 11.93
C LYS A 133 -8.98 23.30 10.58
N LYS A 134 -10.05 22.49 10.55
CA LYS A 134 -10.35 21.58 9.42
C LYS A 134 -10.39 22.26 8.07
N GLU A 135 -11.01 23.46 7.97
CA GLU A 135 -11.18 24.19 6.71
C GLU A 135 -9.88 24.71 6.11
N ARG A 136 -8.83 24.80 6.94
CA ARG A 136 -7.50 25.29 6.54
C ARG A 136 -6.45 24.18 6.51
N GLU A 137 -6.79 22.98 6.98
CA GLU A 137 -5.85 21.89 7.22
C GLU A 137 -4.63 22.35 8.03
N GLU A 138 -4.90 23.13 9.09
CA GLU A 138 -3.89 23.68 9.98
C GLU A 138 -4.11 23.18 11.41
N VAL A 139 -3.01 22.97 12.13
CA VAL A 139 -3.05 22.73 13.58
C VAL A 139 -2.54 23.98 14.30
N GLU A 140 -3.40 24.53 15.16
CA GLU A 140 -3.05 25.63 16.05
C GLU A 140 -2.57 25.05 17.38
N ILE A 141 -1.41 25.50 17.87
CA ILE A 141 -0.70 24.95 19.02
C ILE A 141 -0.38 26.07 20.00
N LYS A 142 -0.59 25.85 21.30
CA LYS A 142 0.02 26.67 22.34
C LYS A 142 1.50 26.29 22.46
N THR A 143 2.38 27.25 22.39
CA THR A 143 3.82 27.01 22.21
C THR A 143 4.67 27.79 23.19
N ILE A 144 5.89 27.33 23.37
CA ILE A 144 6.97 28.07 24.01
C ILE A 144 7.76 28.77 22.90
N PRO A 145 7.95 30.10 22.97
CA PRO A 145 8.72 30.83 21.95
C PRO A 145 10.11 30.22 21.74
N TYR A 146 10.53 30.16 20.48
CA TYR A 146 11.82 29.62 20.00
C TYR A 146 11.96 28.08 20.08
N HIS A 147 10.92 27.37 20.55
CA HIS A 147 10.87 25.91 20.38
C HIS A 147 10.39 25.54 18.99
N GLU A 148 10.74 24.34 18.55
CA GLU A 148 10.37 23.77 17.25
C GLU A 148 9.29 22.69 17.43
N TYR A 149 8.29 22.70 16.55
CA TYR A 149 7.15 21.79 16.63
C TYR A 149 6.91 21.06 15.33
N THR A 150 6.40 19.85 15.44
CA THR A 150 5.86 19.06 14.32
C THR A 150 4.52 18.46 14.70
N VAL A 151 3.72 18.17 13.68
CA VAL A 151 2.47 17.42 13.79
C VAL A 151 2.59 16.14 12.99
N SER A 152 2.38 14.99 13.63
CA SER A 152 2.22 13.72 12.96
C SER A 152 0.73 13.43 12.79
N PHE A 153 0.28 13.19 11.57
CA PHE A 153 -1.14 13.11 11.23
C PHE A 153 -1.43 12.04 10.18
N LEU A 154 -2.67 11.55 10.16
CA LEU A 154 -3.15 10.61 9.16
C LEU A 154 -3.59 11.32 7.89
N ALA A 155 -3.21 10.77 6.75
CA ALA A 155 -3.70 11.20 5.44
C ALA A 155 -4.15 10.00 4.62
N PHE A 156 -5.22 10.17 3.84
CA PHE A 156 -5.64 9.21 2.84
C PHE A 156 -4.73 9.30 1.62
N LEU A 157 -4.31 8.15 1.11
CA LEU A 157 -3.71 8.00 -0.20
C LEU A 157 -4.83 8.00 -1.24
N ILE A 158 -5.10 9.13 -1.86
CA ILE A 158 -6.16 9.28 -2.87
C ILE A 158 -5.67 8.96 -4.30
N TRP A 159 -4.45 8.49 -4.42
CA TRP A 159 -3.84 8.02 -5.63
C TRP A 159 -2.68 7.08 -5.30
N ASP A 160 -2.62 5.92 -5.96
CA ASP A 160 -1.55 4.93 -5.77
C ASP A 160 -0.30 5.31 -6.57
N PRO A 161 0.74 5.84 -5.93
CA PRO A 161 1.98 6.20 -6.60
C PRO A 161 2.91 5.00 -6.84
N VAL A 162 2.62 3.87 -6.22
CA VAL A 162 3.37 2.62 -6.35
C VAL A 162 3.24 2.04 -7.75
N HIS A 163 2.21 2.47 -8.48
CA HIS A 163 2.04 2.05 -9.84
C HIS A 163 3.17 2.64 -10.70
N MET A 164 4.10 1.79 -11.17
CA MET A 164 5.27 2.22 -11.96
C MET A 164 4.88 2.96 -13.26
N TYR A 165 3.62 2.94 -13.63
CA TYR A 165 3.05 3.58 -14.81
C TYR A 165 2.17 4.79 -14.47
N ASN A 166 2.43 5.47 -13.37
CA ASN A 166 1.72 6.70 -13.03
C ASN A 166 2.23 7.91 -13.81
N PHE A 167 1.42 8.97 -13.87
CA PHE A 167 1.75 10.15 -14.67
C PHE A 167 2.93 10.98 -14.10
N ILE A 168 3.30 10.82 -12.83
CA ILE A 168 4.45 11.53 -12.24
C ILE A 168 5.75 10.96 -12.76
N THR A 169 5.88 9.61 -12.76
CA THR A 169 7.11 8.94 -13.16
C THR A 169 7.20 8.76 -14.68
N ASN A 170 6.07 8.62 -15.39
CA ASN A 170 6.02 8.26 -16.80
C ASN A 170 5.26 9.25 -17.68
N ASP A 171 4.76 10.35 -17.14
CA ASP A 171 3.92 11.35 -17.83
C ASP A 171 2.69 10.77 -18.56
N TRP A 172 2.16 9.67 -18.05
CA TRP A 172 0.98 8.99 -18.61
C TRP A 172 -0.31 9.69 -18.18
N LYS A 173 -0.78 10.60 -19.01
CA LYS A 173 -1.93 11.46 -18.74
C LYS A 173 -3.28 10.77 -18.92
N ASP A 174 -3.30 9.70 -19.72
CA ASP A 174 -4.53 9.02 -20.13
C ASP A 174 -4.91 7.84 -19.21
N THR A 175 -4.03 7.46 -18.29
CA THR A 175 -4.30 6.38 -17.34
C THR A 175 -4.98 6.95 -16.09
N PRO A 176 -6.18 6.45 -15.71
CA PRO A 176 -6.83 6.87 -14.48
C PRO A 176 -5.95 6.60 -13.28
N HIS A 177 -5.94 7.52 -12.31
CA HIS A 177 -5.32 7.24 -11.02
C HIS A 177 -6.02 6.07 -10.35
N GLN A 178 -5.25 5.10 -9.87
CA GLN A 178 -5.79 4.01 -9.08
C GLN A 178 -5.97 4.49 -7.64
N LEU A 179 -7.17 4.34 -7.10
CA LEU A 179 -7.43 4.54 -5.68
C LEU A 179 -6.91 3.33 -4.90
N THR A 180 -6.24 3.62 -3.80
CA THR A 180 -5.75 2.60 -2.89
C THR A 180 -6.78 2.29 -1.81
N TYR A 181 -6.84 1.04 -1.35
CA TYR A 181 -7.66 0.66 -0.20
C TYR A 181 -6.93 -0.36 0.67
N ASP A 182 -7.22 -0.33 1.96
CA ASP A 182 -6.54 -1.21 2.92
C ASP A 182 -7.25 -2.57 2.99
N VAL A 183 -6.63 -3.58 2.39
CA VAL A 183 -7.14 -4.96 2.34
C VAL A 183 -7.35 -5.62 3.71
N ARG A 184 -6.88 -5.01 4.78
CA ARG A 184 -7.05 -5.53 6.15
C ARG A 184 -8.33 -5.04 6.82
N GLN A 185 -9.00 -4.04 6.26
CA GLN A 185 -10.27 -3.58 6.76
C GLN A 185 -11.40 -4.57 6.42
N PRO A 186 -12.44 -4.70 7.28
CA PRO A 186 -13.43 -5.76 7.16
C PRO A 186 -14.21 -5.79 5.85
N LYS A 187 -14.65 -4.62 5.34
CA LYS A 187 -15.38 -4.54 4.07
C LYS A 187 -14.46 -4.89 2.91
N THR A 188 -13.24 -4.36 2.92
CA THR A 188 -12.23 -4.63 1.91
C THR A 188 -11.85 -6.10 1.88
N GLN A 189 -11.62 -6.72 3.04
CA GLN A 189 -11.34 -8.16 3.09
C GLN A 189 -12.45 -8.99 2.45
N LYS A 190 -13.70 -8.67 2.74
CA LYS A 190 -14.84 -9.35 2.10
C LYS A 190 -14.82 -9.14 0.59
N TYR A 191 -14.65 -7.91 0.17
CA TYR A 191 -14.64 -7.54 -1.25
C TYR A 191 -13.54 -8.26 -2.04
N VAL A 192 -12.29 -8.25 -1.57
CA VAL A 192 -11.17 -8.90 -2.30
C VAL A 192 -11.32 -10.41 -2.37
N LYS A 193 -11.88 -11.04 -1.34
CA LYS A 193 -12.19 -12.49 -1.34
C LYS A 193 -13.27 -12.83 -2.36
N GLU A 194 -14.34 -12.06 -2.44
CA GLU A 194 -15.41 -12.24 -3.42
C GLU A 194 -14.95 -11.94 -4.85
N LYS A 195 -14.10 -10.92 -5.01
CA LYS A 195 -13.46 -10.57 -6.30
C LYS A 195 -12.61 -11.74 -6.80
N LEU A 196 -11.78 -12.34 -5.94
CA LEU A 196 -10.93 -13.46 -6.31
C LEU A 196 -11.77 -14.69 -6.71
N LYS A 197 -12.84 -14.98 -5.99
CA LYS A 197 -13.75 -16.08 -6.33
C LYS A 197 -14.34 -15.90 -7.73
N ARG A 198 -14.92 -14.73 -8.01
CA ARG A 198 -15.45 -14.40 -9.35
C ARG A 198 -14.37 -14.54 -10.43
N TRP A 199 -13.18 -14.01 -10.17
CA TRP A 199 -12.08 -14.12 -11.13
C TRP A 199 -11.72 -15.59 -11.41
N CYS A 200 -11.69 -16.45 -10.39
CA CYS A 200 -11.44 -17.88 -10.58
C CYS A 200 -12.51 -18.57 -11.40
N GLU A 201 -13.78 -18.18 -11.22
CA GLU A 201 -14.93 -18.68 -12.00
C GLU A 201 -14.88 -18.22 -13.46
N GLU A 202 -14.51 -16.97 -13.70
CA GLU A 202 -14.42 -16.36 -15.03
C GLU A 202 -13.20 -16.83 -15.82
N ASN A 203 -12.19 -17.39 -15.16
CA ASN A 203 -10.94 -17.84 -15.76
C ASN A 203 -10.68 -19.34 -15.54
N PRO A 204 -11.60 -20.24 -16.00
CA PRO A 204 -11.47 -21.69 -15.76
C PRO A 204 -10.23 -22.29 -16.42
N GLN A 205 -9.73 -21.68 -17.51
CA GLN A 205 -8.58 -22.15 -18.29
C GLN A 205 -7.23 -21.83 -17.64
N ILE A 206 -7.19 -21.01 -16.59
CA ILE A 206 -5.98 -20.68 -15.86
C ILE A 206 -5.71 -21.76 -14.81
N ASP A 207 -4.50 -22.31 -14.81
CA ASP A 207 -4.09 -23.35 -13.88
C ASP A 207 -3.46 -22.79 -12.60
N VAL A 208 -2.73 -21.66 -12.72
CA VAL A 208 -1.98 -21.06 -11.62
C VAL A 208 -2.30 -19.58 -11.50
N VAL A 209 -2.82 -19.18 -10.36
CA VAL A 209 -3.02 -17.76 -10.01
C VAL A 209 -1.72 -17.23 -9.46
N ARG A 210 -1.14 -16.24 -10.14
CA ARG A 210 0.09 -15.59 -9.73
C ARG A 210 -0.23 -14.26 -9.03
N PHE A 211 -0.18 -14.27 -7.70
CA PHE A 211 -0.30 -13.03 -6.94
C PHE A 211 0.95 -12.19 -7.09
N THR A 212 0.82 -11.02 -7.69
CA THR A 212 1.94 -10.10 -7.89
C THR A 212 2.16 -9.23 -6.67
N THR A 213 1.08 -8.79 -6.05
CA THR A 213 1.11 -8.03 -4.78
C THR A 213 -0.09 -8.40 -3.93
N PHE A 214 0.09 -8.53 -2.62
CA PHE A 214 -1.03 -8.61 -1.66
C PHE A 214 -1.42 -7.26 -1.13
N PHE A 215 -0.42 -6.41 -0.93
CA PHE A 215 -0.54 -5.03 -0.48
C PHE A 215 0.35 -4.13 -1.33
N HIS A 216 0.60 -2.94 -0.83
CA HIS A 216 1.66 -2.08 -1.33
C HIS A 216 3.01 -2.67 -0.95
N GLN A 217 3.89 -2.74 -1.93
CA GLN A 217 5.25 -3.21 -1.72
C GLN A 217 6.13 -2.13 -1.11
N PHE A 218 5.82 -0.88 -1.40
CA PHE A 218 6.52 0.29 -0.88
C PHE A 218 5.60 1.51 -0.92
N THR A 219 5.96 2.53 -0.16
CA THR A 219 5.26 3.80 -0.13
C THR A 219 6.11 4.87 -0.79
N LEU A 220 5.57 5.54 -1.79
CA LEU A 220 6.14 6.73 -2.41
C LEU A 220 5.30 7.93 -2.05
N THR A 221 5.89 8.93 -1.42
CA THR A 221 5.24 10.20 -1.12
C THR A 221 5.94 11.31 -1.88
N PHE A 222 5.17 12.10 -2.63
CA PHE A 222 5.71 13.19 -3.43
C PHE A 222 5.53 14.54 -2.75
N ASP A 223 6.47 15.44 -3.03
CA ASP A 223 6.39 16.83 -2.61
C ASP A 223 5.51 17.67 -3.57
N ASP A 224 5.26 18.93 -3.20
CA ASP A 224 4.49 19.90 -3.97
C ASP A 224 5.09 20.21 -5.36
N LYS A 225 6.35 19.85 -5.59
CA LYS A 225 7.06 19.95 -6.89
C LYS A 225 7.10 18.62 -7.64
N LYS A 226 6.32 17.63 -7.20
CA LYS A 226 6.28 16.28 -7.77
C LYS A 226 7.62 15.54 -7.72
N ARG A 227 8.46 15.86 -6.74
CA ARG A 227 9.69 15.13 -6.47
C ARG A 227 9.42 14.15 -5.34
N GLU A 228 10.13 13.05 -5.35
CA GLU A 228 10.10 12.07 -4.28
C GLU A 228 10.55 12.71 -2.97
N LYS A 229 9.65 12.77 -2.00
CA LYS A 229 9.89 13.33 -0.68
C LYS A 229 10.28 12.25 0.32
N PHE A 230 9.67 11.08 0.19
CA PHE A 230 9.81 9.98 1.09
C PHE A 230 9.55 8.66 0.38
N VAL A 231 10.38 7.66 0.63
CA VAL A 231 10.19 6.27 0.18
C VAL A 231 10.36 5.34 1.37
N GLU A 232 9.37 4.51 1.57
CA GLU A 232 9.45 3.43 2.54
C GLU A 232 9.21 2.11 1.81
N TRP A 233 10.25 1.27 1.77
CA TRP A 233 10.32 0.10 0.89
C TRP A 233 9.40 -1.05 1.30
N PHE A 234 8.92 -1.07 2.53
CA PHE A 234 8.11 -2.16 3.06
C PHE A 234 6.63 -1.80 3.23
N GLY A 235 6.24 -0.57 2.91
CA GLY A 235 4.86 -0.09 3.01
C GLY A 235 4.29 -0.01 4.43
N TYR A 236 5.11 -0.07 5.46
CA TYR A 236 4.63 -0.08 6.85
C TYR A 236 3.97 1.22 7.26
N SER A 237 4.47 2.36 6.78
CA SER A 237 3.91 3.68 7.07
C SER A 237 2.55 3.92 6.42
N ALA A 238 2.26 3.22 5.32
CA ALA A 238 1.01 3.31 4.57
C ALA A 238 -0.03 2.25 4.96
N SER A 239 0.11 1.67 6.14
CA SER A 239 -0.76 0.60 6.61
C SER A 239 -1.29 0.91 7.99
N VAL A 240 -1.89 2.09 8.17
CA VAL A 240 -2.10 2.70 9.48
C VAL A 240 -3.52 3.24 9.70
N SER A 241 -4.52 2.62 9.13
CA SER A 241 -5.90 3.02 9.41
C SER A 241 -6.24 2.89 10.91
N PRO A 242 -7.15 3.70 11.46
CA PRO A 242 -7.61 3.58 12.84
C PRO A 242 -8.01 2.17 13.24
N TYR A 243 -8.67 1.45 12.34
CA TYR A 243 -9.05 0.05 12.57
C TYR A 243 -7.82 -0.85 12.82
N ILE A 244 -6.79 -0.71 12.01
CA ILE A 244 -5.55 -1.52 12.15
C ILE A 244 -4.77 -1.10 13.37
N LEU A 245 -4.72 0.18 13.67
CA LEU A 245 -4.05 0.69 14.88
C LEU A 245 -4.73 0.20 16.17
N GLU A 246 -6.06 0.13 16.20
CA GLU A 246 -6.77 -0.48 17.33
C GLU A 246 -6.50 -1.98 17.46
N LYS A 247 -6.40 -2.70 16.34
CA LYS A 247 -5.98 -4.12 16.37
C LYS A 247 -4.57 -4.27 16.91
N PHE A 248 -3.65 -3.42 16.44
CA PHE A 248 -2.27 -3.41 16.94
C PHE A 248 -2.21 -3.16 18.44
N GLU A 249 -2.91 -2.14 18.97
CA GLU A 249 -2.93 -1.86 20.40
C GLU A 249 -3.41 -3.06 21.23
N LYS A 250 -4.42 -3.77 20.74
CA LYS A 250 -4.92 -5.00 21.41
C LYS A 250 -3.89 -6.12 21.36
N TRP A 251 -3.18 -6.27 20.24
CA TRP A 251 -2.14 -7.28 20.05
C TRP A 251 -0.89 -6.96 20.88
N ALA A 252 -0.43 -5.71 20.86
CA ALA A 252 0.78 -5.26 21.52
C ALA A 252 0.62 -5.08 23.04
N GLY A 253 -0.60 -4.80 23.51
CA GLY A 253 -0.89 -4.52 24.92
C GLY A 253 -0.51 -3.11 25.38
N TYR A 254 -0.21 -2.21 24.45
CA TYR A 254 0.09 -0.79 24.73
C TYR A 254 -0.46 0.12 23.62
N LYS A 255 -0.49 1.43 23.92
CA LYS A 255 -1.02 2.44 23.00
C LYS A 255 -0.04 2.71 21.86
N PHE A 256 -0.59 2.81 20.66
CA PHE A 256 0.16 3.23 19.49
C PHE A 256 0.47 4.73 19.56
N ARG A 257 1.64 5.09 19.05
CA ARG A 257 2.05 6.48 18.86
C ARG A 257 2.54 6.67 17.43
N PRO A 258 2.13 7.76 16.73
CA PRO A 258 2.64 8.08 15.39
C PRO A 258 4.16 8.08 15.30
N GLU A 259 4.83 8.53 16.38
CA GLU A 259 6.28 8.59 16.44
C GLU A 259 6.97 7.24 16.23
N PHE A 260 6.29 6.12 16.50
CA PHE A 260 6.83 4.78 16.22
C PHE A 260 7.13 4.56 14.74
N ILE A 261 6.37 5.23 13.86
CA ILE A 261 6.54 5.17 12.40
C ILE A 261 7.34 6.36 11.90
N VAL A 262 6.92 7.59 12.22
CA VAL A 262 7.51 8.78 11.62
C VAL A 262 8.92 9.12 12.12
N ASP A 263 9.29 8.63 13.30
CA ASP A 263 10.65 8.68 13.87
C ASP A 263 11.38 10.00 13.59
N GLN A 264 10.85 11.10 14.09
CA GLN A 264 11.40 12.45 13.91
C GLN A 264 11.53 12.93 12.45
N GLY A 265 10.79 12.32 11.53
CA GLY A 265 10.85 12.61 10.09
C GLY A 265 11.77 11.68 9.29
N TYR A 266 12.33 10.66 9.92
CA TYR A 266 13.12 9.64 9.22
C TYR A 266 12.27 8.47 8.70
N HIS A 267 11.00 8.38 9.10
CA HIS A 267 10.07 7.31 8.75
C HIS A 267 10.69 5.91 8.95
N ASN A 268 11.32 5.69 10.09
CA ASN A 268 12.03 4.45 10.41
C ASN A 268 12.82 3.87 9.22
N SER A 269 13.59 4.74 8.57
CA SER A 269 14.44 4.38 7.43
C SER A 269 15.29 3.14 7.74
N MET A 270 15.57 2.34 6.71
CA MET A 270 16.42 1.14 6.81
C MET A 270 17.84 1.43 7.36
N PHE A 271 18.25 2.70 7.39
CA PHE A 271 19.54 3.13 7.91
C PHE A 271 19.51 3.49 9.41
N ARG A 272 18.35 3.40 10.05
CA ARG A 272 18.19 3.65 11.48
C ARG A 272 17.96 2.35 12.23
N VAL A 273 18.44 2.29 13.48
CA VAL A 273 18.11 1.18 14.38
C VAL A 273 16.63 1.31 14.76
N PRO A 274 15.79 0.37 14.35
CA PRO A 274 14.37 0.46 14.63
C PRO A 274 14.10 0.32 16.13
N SER A 275 13.11 1.08 16.63
CA SER A 275 12.64 0.95 17.99
C SER A 275 11.97 -0.42 18.22
N ARG A 276 11.79 -0.79 19.50
CA ARG A 276 11.04 -2.01 19.86
C ARG A 276 9.61 -1.93 19.33
N GLU A 277 8.96 -0.80 19.54
CA GLU A 277 7.58 -0.55 19.16
C GLU A 277 7.38 -0.65 17.65
N PHE A 278 8.34 -0.14 16.87
CA PHE A 278 8.31 -0.31 15.41
C PHE A 278 8.49 -1.77 14.99
N LYS A 279 9.37 -2.53 15.66
CA LYS A 279 9.54 -3.97 15.40
C LYS A 279 8.26 -4.75 15.71
N ASP A 280 7.63 -4.45 16.84
CA ASP A 280 6.34 -5.05 17.21
C ASP A 280 5.28 -4.73 16.15
N PHE A 281 5.27 -3.50 15.62
CA PHE A 281 4.35 -3.10 14.55
C PHE A 281 4.61 -3.85 13.25
N ILE A 282 5.88 -4.03 12.85
CA ILE A 282 6.26 -4.83 11.68
C ILE A 282 5.80 -6.29 11.86
N GLU A 283 6.05 -6.89 13.01
CA GLU A 283 5.65 -8.27 13.29
C GLU A 283 4.12 -8.43 13.20
N PHE A 284 3.38 -7.52 13.79
CA PHE A 284 1.92 -7.49 13.67
C PHE A 284 1.47 -7.38 12.20
N GLN A 285 2.06 -6.48 11.42
CA GLN A 285 1.74 -6.33 10.00
C GLN A 285 2.00 -7.63 9.23
N GLN A 286 3.12 -8.27 9.46
CA GLN A 286 3.46 -9.53 8.81
C GLN A 286 2.45 -10.64 9.14
N GLN A 287 2.00 -10.71 10.39
CA GLN A 287 0.97 -11.67 10.80
C GLN A 287 -0.37 -11.42 10.08
N GLU A 288 -0.80 -10.16 9.97
CA GLU A 288 -2.03 -9.79 9.25
C GLU A 288 -1.93 -10.12 7.75
N VAL A 289 -0.77 -9.84 7.13
CA VAL A 289 -0.52 -10.18 5.71
C VAL A 289 -0.55 -11.70 5.50
N CYS A 290 0.15 -12.46 6.34
CA CYS A 290 0.19 -13.91 6.23
C CYS A 290 -1.19 -14.54 6.39
N ALA A 291 -2.01 -14.01 7.32
CA ALA A 291 -3.37 -14.50 7.51
C ALA A 291 -4.23 -14.28 6.26
N LEU A 292 -4.21 -13.08 5.69
CA LEU A 292 -4.93 -12.79 4.45
C LEU A 292 -4.41 -13.62 3.27
N ALA A 293 -3.09 -13.71 3.12
CA ALA A 293 -2.47 -14.49 2.05
C ALA A 293 -2.92 -15.94 2.08
N LYS A 294 -2.95 -16.55 3.28
CA LYS A 294 -3.45 -17.91 3.46
C LYS A 294 -4.89 -18.05 3.00
N GLU A 295 -5.79 -17.13 3.40
CA GLU A 295 -7.19 -17.18 3.00
C GLU A 295 -7.38 -17.05 1.48
N LEU A 296 -6.60 -16.17 0.82
CA LEU A 296 -6.66 -16.02 -0.63
C LEU A 296 -6.13 -17.26 -1.36
N VAL A 297 -5.06 -17.88 -0.86
CA VAL A 297 -4.53 -19.14 -1.39
C VAL A 297 -5.56 -20.27 -1.21
N ASP A 298 -6.19 -20.38 -0.05
CA ASP A 298 -7.23 -21.38 0.21
C ASP A 298 -8.41 -21.22 -0.76
N ILE A 299 -8.79 -19.99 -1.10
CA ILE A 299 -9.81 -19.71 -2.14
C ILE A 299 -9.34 -20.26 -3.49
N VAL A 300 -8.14 -19.95 -3.95
CA VAL A 300 -7.60 -20.45 -5.23
C VAL A 300 -7.62 -21.97 -5.28
N HIS A 301 -7.16 -22.63 -4.21
CA HIS A 301 -7.16 -24.08 -4.12
C HIS A 301 -8.58 -24.68 -4.16
N SER A 302 -9.58 -23.99 -3.61
CA SER A 302 -10.97 -24.45 -3.65
C SER A 302 -11.54 -24.52 -5.08
N TYR A 303 -10.95 -23.81 -6.03
CA TYR A 303 -11.27 -23.88 -7.46
C TYR A 303 -10.37 -24.87 -8.25
N GLY A 304 -9.59 -25.69 -7.54
CA GLY A 304 -8.69 -26.68 -8.16
C GLY A 304 -7.48 -26.05 -8.86
N LYS A 305 -7.18 -24.78 -8.59
CA LYS A 305 -6.05 -24.05 -9.16
C LYS A 305 -4.87 -24.04 -8.19
N GLU A 306 -3.67 -23.84 -8.73
CA GLU A 306 -2.46 -23.61 -7.94
C GLU A 306 -2.32 -22.11 -7.65
N ALA A 307 -1.66 -21.76 -6.54
CA ALA A 307 -1.31 -20.39 -6.21
C ALA A 307 0.21 -20.20 -6.25
N MET A 308 0.65 -19.12 -6.83
CA MET A 308 2.05 -18.68 -6.83
C MET A 308 2.11 -17.28 -6.24
N MET A 309 3.01 -17.07 -5.29
CA MET A 309 3.25 -15.77 -4.68
C MET A 309 4.61 -15.25 -5.11
N PHE A 310 4.66 -13.99 -5.48
CA PHE A 310 5.90 -13.27 -5.62
C PHE A 310 6.32 -12.80 -4.22
N LEU A 311 7.27 -13.51 -3.62
CA LEU A 311 7.91 -13.10 -2.37
C LEU A 311 9.28 -12.53 -2.71
N GLY A 312 9.55 -11.35 -2.17
CA GLY A 312 10.84 -10.73 -2.40
C GLY A 312 10.99 -10.31 -3.85
N ASP A 313 10.08 -9.53 -4.32
CA ASP A 313 10.46 -8.63 -5.37
C ASP A 313 11.78 -7.99 -4.94
N HIS A 314 12.73 -7.86 -5.84
CA HIS A 314 14.08 -7.33 -5.60
C HIS A 314 14.11 -5.93 -4.96
N TRP A 315 12.95 -5.42 -4.66
CA TRP A 315 12.71 -4.18 -3.91
C TRP A 315 12.66 -4.38 -2.38
N ILE A 316 12.78 -5.62 -1.90
CA ILE A 316 12.78 -5.95 -0.47
C ILE A 316 14.16 -6.44 -0.06
#